data_d9596ca21774e105e835598232269b33
#
_entry.id   d9596ca21774e105e835598232269b33
#
_cell.length_a   1.000
_cell.length_b   1.000
_cell.length_c   1.000
_cell.angle_alpha   90.00
_cell.angle_beta   90.00
_cell.angle_gamma   90.00
#
_symmetry.space_group_name_H-M   'P 1'
#
loop_
_entity.id
_entity.type
_entity.pdbx_description
1 polymer ?
#
loop_
_entity_poly.entity_id
_entity_poly.type
_entity_poly.pdbx_seq_one_letter_code
_entity_poly.pdbx_strand_id
1 'polypeptide(L)'
;MNKQSIIDYYNRTAPERQRHKHMRRYYHRSLERYFSFIIPPGSRVLEIGCGTGELLAAMRPAYGVGIDFSERMIEIARQTFPELRFEVDDIEELRLSETFDYIIMSDLTMSLWDVQRAFEHLPQVCHERTRIVISNYNFLWEPILKLAEPLCLTPQ
;
A
#
# COMPACT_ATOMS: atom_id res chain seq x y z
N MET A 1 -6.60 10.06 19.04
CA MET A 1 -5.97 10.49 17.78
C MET A 1 -7.11 10.60 16.79
N ASN A 2 -7.26 11.69 16.04
CA ASN A 2 -8.31 11.80 15.02
C ASN A 2 -7.72 11.46 13.62
N LYS A 3 -8.60 11.24 12.62
CA LYS A 3 -8.21 10.88 11.24
C LYS A 3 -7.22 11.90 10.65
N GLN A 4 -7.46 13.20 10.88
CA GLN A 4 -6.57 14.26 10.40
C GLN A 4 -5.14 14.14 10.96
N SER A 5 -4.98 13.78 12.23
CA SER A 5 -3.65 13.57 12.82
C SER A 5 -2.87 12.43 12.17
N ILE A 6 -3.57 11.42 11.67
CA ILE A 6 -2.96 10.30 10.92
C ILE A 6 -2.49 10.79 9.56
N ILE A 7 -3.34 11.52 8.82
CA ILE A 7 -3.01 12.12 7.53
C ILE A 7 -1.77 13.02 7.65
N ASP A 8 -1.76 13.92 8.64
CA ASP A 8 -0.65 14.85 8.89
C ASP A 8 0.66 14.11 9.21
N TYR A 9 0.57 13.00 9.98
CA TYR A 9 1.72 12.15 10.26
C TYR A 9 2.30 11.55 8.97
N TYR A 10 1.47 10.96 8.11
CA TYR A 10 1.91 10.35 6.85
C TYR A 10 2.47 11.38 5.88
N ASN A 11 1.84 12.55 5.76
CA ASN A 11 2.34 13.65 4.92
C ASN A 11 3.73 14.12 5.38
N ARG A 12 3.94 14.24 6.70
CA ARG A 12 5.22 14.68 7.27
C ARG A 12 6.31 13.63 7.08
N THR A 13 5.99 12.35 7.24
CA THR A 13 6.97 11.25 7.21
C THR A 13 7.25 10.70 5.80
N ALA A 14 6.48 11.10 4.78
CA ALA A 14 6.63 10.63 3.41
C ALA A 14 8.06 10.79 2.84
N PRO A 15 8.76 11.94 2.98
CA PRO A 15 10.14 12.09 2.49
C PRO A 15 11.14 11.20 3.21
N GLU A 16 10.93 10.96 4.51
CA GLU A 16 11.81 10.11 5.31
C GLU A 16 11.63 8.63 4.94
N ARG A 17 10.39 8.19 4.69
CA ARG A 17 10.10 6.84 4.21
C ARG A 17 10.82 6.54 2.90
N GLN A 18 10.89 7.51 2.00
CA GLN A 18 11.64 7.39 0.75
C GLN A 18 13.16 7.25 0.98
N ARG A 19 13.72 7.98 1.94
CA ARG A 19 15.16 7.91 2.27
C ARG A 19 15.55 6.59 2.94
N HIS A 20 14.70 6.05 3.79
CA HIS A 20 14.98 4.82 4.57
C HIS A 20 14.61 3.52 3.84
N LYS A 21 14.37 3.56 2.52
CA LYS A 21 14.08 2.38 1.68
C LYS A 21 15.13 1.27 1.82
N HIS A 22 16.40 1.62 2.01
CA HIS A 22 17.47 0.64 2.11
C HIS A 22 17.32 -0.31 3.31
N MET A 23 16.77 0.18 4.42
CA MET A 23 16.61 -0.59 5.65
C MET A 23 15.44 -1.59 5.59
N ARG A 24 14.40 -1.28 4.78
CA ARG A 24 13.24 -2.15 4.57
C ARG A 24 13.31 -2.96 3.27
N ARG A 25 14.46 -2.94 2.59
CA ARG A 25 14.63 -3.55 1.25
C ARG A 25 14.30 -5.03 1.20
N TYR A 26 14.64 -5.79 2.25
CA TYR A 26 14.32 -7.20 2.32
C TYR A 26 12.80 -7.44 2.41
N TYR A 27 12.13 -6.70 3.29
CA TYR A 27 10.69 -6.79 3.46
C TYR A 27 9.93 -6.44 2.18
N HIS A 28 10.24 -5.31 1.57
CA HIS A 28 9.62 -4.88 0.31
C HIS A 28 9.85 -5.88 -0.82
N ARG A 29 11.06 -6.39 -0.99
CA ARG A 29 11.35 -7.44 -1.98
C ARG A 29 10.58 -8.74 -1.72
N SER A 30 10.39 -9.11 -0.46
CA SER A 30 9.59 -10.27 -0.10
C SER A 30 8.12 -10.07 -0.47
N LEU A 31 7.56 -8.89 -0.17
CA LEU A 31 6.20 -8.53 -0.58
C LEU A 31 6.06 -8.55 -2.11
N GLU A 32 6.94 -7.86 -2.83
CA GLU A 32 6.96 -7.86 -4.30
C GLU A 32 6.94 -9.28 -4.87
N ARG A 33 7.77 -10.18 -4.31
CA ARG A 33 7.83 -11.57 -4.74
C ARG A 33 6.52 -12.33 -4.49
N TYR A 34 5.91 -12.16 -3.31
CA TYR A 34 4.64 -12.83 -2.98
C TYR A 34 3.50 -12.30 -3.84
N PHE A 35 3.39 -11.00 -3.99
CA PHE A 35 2.33 -10.40 -4.79
C PHE A 35 2.50 -10.73 -6.28
N SER A 36 3.73 -10.72 -6.83
CA SER A 36 4.01 -11.13 -8.21
C SER A 36 3.72 -12.61 -8.48
N PHE A 37 3.72 -13.46 -7.47
CA PHE A 37 3.29 -14.85 -7.61
C PHE A 37 1.77 -14.97 -7.75
N ILE A 38 1.03 -14.06 -7.12
CA ILE A 38 -0.45 -14.09 -7.09
C ILE A 38 -1.04 -13.28 -8.24
N ILE A 39 -0.42 -12.15 -8.58
CA ILE A 39 -0.92 -11.18 -9.56
C ILE A 39 -0.15 -11.33 -10.87
N PRO A 40 -0.78 -11.83 -11.94
CA PRO A 40 -0.13 -11.94 -13.24
C PRO A 40 0.21 -10.56 -13.80
N PRO A 41 1.38 -10.40 -14.45
CA PRO A 41 1.67 -9.20 -15.21
C PRO A 41 0.58 -8.93 -16.27
N GLY A 42 0.33 -7.66 -16.54
CA GLY A 42 -0.69 -7.27 -17.54
C GLY A 42 -2.12 -7.25 -17.01
N SER A 43 -2.34 -7.51 -15.70
CA SER A 43 -3.65 -7.37 -15.05
C SER A 43 -4.04 -5.90 -14.86
N ARG A 44 -5.34 -5.64 -14.62
CA ARG A 44 -5.84 -4.36 -14.09
C ARG A 44 -5.74 -4.40 -12.57
N VAL A 45 -4.90 -3.55 -11.99
CA VAL A 45 -4.56 -3.60 -10.56
C VAL A 45 -4.88 -2.27 -9.87
N LEU A 46 -5.60 -2.33 -8.76
CA LEU A 46 -5.76 -1.24 -7.80
C LEU A 46 -4.92 -1.54 -6.56
N GLU A 47 -4.08 -0.59 -6.14
CA GLU A 47 -3.44 -0.62 -4.83
C GLU A 47 -4.04 0.45 -3.93
N ILE A 48 -4.64 0.02 -2.82
CA ILE A 48 -5.24 0.88 -1.80
C ILE A 48 -4.23 1.08 -0.67
N GLY A 49 -3.92 2.35 -0.35
CA GLY A 49 -2.81 2.69 0.54
C GLY A 49 -1.46 2.51 -0.16
N CYS A 50 -1.36 2.94 -1.42
CA CYS A 50 -0.21 2.68 -2.27
C CYS A 50 1.09 3.38 -1.82
N GLY A 51 1.02 4.33 -0.90
CA GLY A 51 2.17 5.12 -0.48
C GLY A 51 2.88 5.75 -1.68
N THR A 52 4.15 5.44 -1.86
CA THR A 52 4.98 5.96 -2.95
C THR A 52 4.99 5.08 -4.21
N GLY A 53 4.10 4.07 -4.31
CA GLY A 53 3.74 3.35 -5.55
C GLY A 53 4.64 2.18 -5.96
N GLU A 54 5.62 1.79 -5.14
CA GLU A 54 6.61 0.77 -5.51
C GLU A 54 6.01 -0.61 -5.75
N LEU A 55 5.07 -1.04 -4.87
CA LEU A 55 4.49 -2.36 -4.99
C LEU A 55 3.61 -2.47 -6.24
N LEU A 56 2.80 -1.42 -6.52
CA LEU A 56 2.01 -1.35 -7.74
C LEU A 56 2.89 -1.44 -8.99
N ALA A 57 3.98 -0.66 -9.04
CA ALA A 57 4.92 -0.66 -10.16
C ALA A 57 5.59 -2.03 -10.35
N ALA A 58 5.94 -2.72 -9.24
CA ALA A 58 6.52 -4.05 -9.28
C ALA A 58 5.58 -5.11 -9.88
N MET A 59 4.26 -4.92 -9.82
CA MET A 59 3.27 -5.83 -10.42
C MET A 59 3.22 -5.75 -11.95
N ARG A 60 3.80 -4.72 -12.57
CA ARG A 60 3.79 -4.50 -14.03
C ARG A 60 2.38 -4.61 -14.62
N PRO A 61 1.41 -3.85 -14.11
CA PRO A 61 0.03 -3.93 -14.56
C PRO A 61 -0.11 -3.39 -16.00
N ALA A 62 -1.09 -3.88 -16.76
CA ALA A 62 -1.48 -3.24 -18.03
C ALA A 62 -2.22 -1.93 -17.75
N TYR A 63 -2.92 -1.87 -16.63
CA TYR A 63 -3.56 -0.68 -16.10
C TYR A 63 -3.46 -0.68 -14.58
N GLY A 64 -2.70 0.26 -14.02
CA GLY A 64 -2.46 0.36 -12.59
C GLY A 64 -2.97 1.68 -12.01
N VAL A 65 -3.74 1.58 -10.95
CA VAL A 65 -4.20 2.73 -10.15
C VAL A 65 -3.74 2.54 -8.71
N GLY A 66 -3.10 3.56 -8.16
CA GLY A 66 -2.76 3.63 -6.74
C GLY A 66 -3.55 4.74 -6.06
N ILE A 67 -4.16 4.46 -4.92
CA ILE A 67 -4.81 5.47 -4.08
C ILE A 67 -4.18 5.53 -2.70
N ASP A 68 -4.03 6.73 -2.18
CA ASP A 68 -3.57 6.98 -0.82
C ASP A 68 -4.18 8.29 -0.30
N PHE A 69 -4.50 8.38 0.98
CA PHE A 69 -5.06 9.60 1.56
C PHE A 69 -4.00 10.71 1.72
N SER A 70 -2.71 10.37 1.64
CA SER A 70 -1.60 11.32 1.77
C SER A 70 -1.26 11.96 0.43
N GLU A 71 -1.56 13.24 0.27
CA GLU A 71 -1.18 14.01 -0.92
C GLU A 71 0.32 13.92 -1.20
N ARG A 72 1.14 13.97 -0.15
CA ARG A 72 2.59 13.92 -0.30
C ARG A 72 3.11 12.58 -0.81
N MET A 73 2.49 11.46 -0.39
CA MET A 73 2.80 10.14 -0.94
C MET A 73 2.46 10.09 -2.43
N ILE A 74 1.28 10.55 -2.80
CA ILE A 74 0.81 10.57 -4.19
C ILE A 74 1.68 11.45 -5.08
N GLU A 75 2.12 12.62 -4.61
CA GLU A 75 3.07 13.46 -5.36
C GLU A 75 4.37 12.71 -5.68
N ILE A 76 4.94 12.02 -4.69
CA ILE A 76 6.16 11.21 -4.86
C ILE A 76 5.91 10.06 -5.83
N ALA A 77 4.77 9.35 -5.70
CA ALA A 77 4.41 8.26 -6.56
C ALA A 77 4.30 8.69 -8.03
N ARG A 78 3.60 9.79 -8.30
CA ARG A 78 3.48 10.38 -9.65
C ARG A 78 4.80 10.77 -10.27
N GLN A 79 5.73 11.32 -9.46
CA GLN A 79 7.07 11.69 -9.93
C GLN A 79 7.94 10.46 -10.21
N THR A 80 7.77 9.38 -9.42
CA THR A 80 8.61 8.18 -9.51
C THR A 80 8.13 7.23 -10.62
N PHE A 81 6.82 7.11 -10.81
CA PHE A 81 6.18 6.18 -11.75
C PHE A 81 5.13 6.90 -12.62
N PRO A 82 5.56 7.78 -13.54
CA PRO A 82 4.66 8.61 -14.34
C PRO A 82 3.77 7.80 -15.31
N GLU A 83 4.10 6.53 -15.54
CA GLU A 83 3.32 5.60 -16.37
C GLU A 83 2.10 5.01 -15.66
N LEU A 84 2.02 5.17 -14.33
CA LEU A 84 0.91 4.70 -13.51
C LEU A 84 0.03 5.86 -13.08
N ARG A 85 -1.23 5.56 -12.79
CA ARG A 85 -2.19 6.53 -12.28
C ARG A 85 -2.21 6.52 -10.75
N PHE A 86 -2.05 7.68 -10.14
CA PHE A 86 -2.11 7.84 -8.69
C PHE A 86 -3.09 8.94 -8.31
N GLU A 87 -3.96 8.66 -7.33
CA GLU A 87 -4.98 9.60 -6.87
C GLU A 87 -4.99 9.72 -5.35
N VAL A 88 -5.26 10.94 -4.88
CA VAL A 88 -5.56 11.17 -3.47
C VAL A 88 -6.98 10.74 -3.22
N ASP A 89 -7.15 9.59 -2.56
CA ASP A 89 -8.46 9.05 -2.20
C ASP A 89 -8.38 8.23 -0.92
N ASP A 90 -9.51 8.05 -0.26
CA ASP A 90 -9.62 7.35 1.00
C ASP A 90 -10.60 6.20 0.86
N ILE A 91 -10.16 4.98 1.13
CA ILE A 91 -11.01 3.79 1.04
C ILE A 91 -12.27 3.88 1.91
N GLU A 92 -12.23 4.64 3.01
CA GLU A 92 -13.39 4.84 3.89
C GLU A 92 -14.41 5.84 3.31
N GLU A 93 -14.04 6.56 2.24
CA GLU A 93 -14.86 7.53 1.50
C GLU A 93 -14.61 7.44 0.00
N LEU A 94 -14.37 6.22 -0.49
CA LEU A 94 -13.89 5.92 -1.84
C LEU A 94 -14.76 6.56 -2.92
N ARG A 95 -14.13 7.31 -3.81
CA ARG A 95 -14.76 7.98 -4.95
C ARG A 95 -14.51 7.28 -6.27
N LEU A 96 -13.50 6.41 -6.31
CA LEU A 96 -13.17 5.63 -7.49
C LEU A 96 -14.31 4.65 -7.82
N SER A 97 -14.74 4.59 -9.09
CA SER A 97 -15.89 3.80 -9.54
C SER A 97 -15.61 2.85 -10.70
N GLU A 98 -14.35 2.57 -10.97
CA GLU A 98 -13.92 1.61 -12.00
C GLU A 98 -13.49 0.28 -11.38
N THR A 99 -13.57 -0.82 -12.15
CA THR A 99 -13.32 -2.17 -11.63
C THR A 99 -11.95 -2.72 -12.02
N PHE A 100 -11.40 -3.60 -11.18
CA PHE A 100 -10.06 -4.16 -11.30
C PHE A 100 -10.07 -5.68 -11.17
N ASP A 101 -9.08 -6.34 -11.79
CA ASP A 101 -8.89 -7.79 -11.67
C ASP A 101 -8.30 -8.15 -10.30
N TYR A 102 -7.40 -7.29 -9.79
CA TYR A 102 -6.76 -7.44 -8.49
C TYR A 102 -6.79 -6.14 -7.70
N ILE A 103 -7.07 -6.27 -6.42
CA ILE A 103 -7.01 -5.19 -5.44
C ILE A 103 -5.97 -5.57 -4.39
N ILE A 104 -4.98 -4.70 -4.18
CA ILE A 104 -3.93 -4.85 -3.19
C ILE A 104 -4.25 -3.97 -1.99
N MET A 105 -4.18 -4.54 -0.79
CA MET A 105 -4.21 -3.84 0.50
C MET A 105 -3.02 -4.33 1.33
N SER A 106 -1.85 -3.70 1.15
CA SER A 106 -0.62 -4.10 1.82
C SER A 106 -0.37 -3.26 3.06
N ASP A 107 -0.33 -3.89 4.25
CA ASP A 107 -0.12 -3.27 5.56
C ASP A 107 -1.07 -2.10 5.86
N LEU A 108 -2.24 -2.08 5.20
CA LEU A 108 -3.20 -0.99 5.27
C LEU A 108 -4.14 -1.10 6.47
N THR A 109 -4.61 -2.31 6.79
CA THR A 109 -5.74 -2.50 7.73
C THR A 109 -5.46 -1.95 9.14
N MET A 110 -4.19 -1.90 9.56
CA MET A 110 -3.79 -1.30 10.84
C MET A 110 -3.82 0.23 10.84
N SER A 111 -3.91 0.85 9.67
CA SER A 111 -3.94 2.31 9.50
C SER A 111 -5.35 2.85 9.23
N LEU A 112 -6.33 1.97 9.04
CA LEU A 112 -7.73 2.34 8.85
C LEU A 112 -8.35 2.81 10.16
N TRP A 113 -9.18 3.83 10.07
CA TRP A 113 -10.00 4.32 11.18
C TRP A 113 -11.23 3.42 11.38
N ASP A 114 -11.89 3.08 10.28
CA ASP A 114 -13.06 2.20 10.23
C ASP A 114 -12.86 1.11 9.16
N VAL A 115 -12.42 -0.05 9.63
CA VAL A 115 -12.17 -1.22 8.76
C VAL A 115 -13.46 -1.69 8.07
N GLN A 116 -14.60 -1.70 8.79
CA GLN A 116 -15.87 -2.13 8.24
C GLN A 116 -16.28 -1.23 7.08
N ARG A 117 -16.22 0.08 7.28
CA ARG A 117 -16.57 1.07 6.25
C ARG A 117 -15.67 0.94 5.00
N ALA A 118 -14.37 0.72 5.20
CA ALA A 118 -13.45 0.46 4.09
C ALA A 118 -13.87 -0.76 3.27
N PHE A 119 -14.27 -1.86 3.92
CA PHE A 119 -14.73 -3.07 3.23
C PHE A 119 -16.09 -2.90 2.56
N GLU A 120 -16.98 -2.06 3.09
CA GLU A 120 -18.28 -1.73 2.48
C GLU A 120 -18.13 -0.98 1.14
N HIS A 121 -17.03 -0.28 0.94
CA HIS A 121 -16.72 0.41 -0.33
C HIS A 121 -16.06 -0.48 -1.39
N LEU A 122 -15.43 -1.59 -1.01
CA LEU A 122 -14.74 -2.47 -1.97
C LEU A 122 -15.60 -2.97 -3.13
N PRO A 123 -16.90 -3.32 -2.94
CA PRO A 123 -17.74 -3.81 -4.04
C PRO A 123 -17.83 -2.85 -5.24
N GLN A 124 -17.70 -1.53 -5.04
CA GLN A 124 -17.78 -0.56 -6.13
C GLN A 124 -16.58 -0.61 -7.10
N VAL A 125 -15.46 -1.20 -6.66
CA VAL A 125 -14.23 -1.37 -7.48
C VAL A 125 -13.99 -2.83 -7.86
N CYS A 126 -14.96 -3.71 -7.54
CA CYS A 126 -14.92 -5.14 -7.84
C CYS A 126 -15.84 -5.51 -8.99
N HIS A 127 -15.43 -6.50 -9.77
CA HIS A 127 -16.29 -7.30 -10.64
C HIS A 127 -16.31 -8.77 -10.14
N GLU A 128 -17.10 -9.64 -10.76
CA GLU A 128 -17.30 -11.04 -10.30
C GLU A 128 -16.01 -11.87 -10.15
N ARG A 129 -14.95 -11.50 -10.85
CA ARG A 129 -13.67 -12.22 -10.83
C ARG A 129 -12.57 -11.48 -10.07
N THR A 130 -12.86 -10.33 -9.47
CA THR A 130 -11.88 -9.56 -8.72
C THR A 130 -11.33 -10.37 -7.55
N ARG A 131 -10.03 -10.34 -7.38
CA ARG A 131 -9.34 -10.93 -6.23
C ARG A 131 -8.74 -9.83 -5.37
N ILE A 132 -9.08 -9.86 -4.08
CA ILE A 132 -8.52 -8.94 -3.09
C ILE A 132 -7.37 -9.66 -2.38
N VAL A 133 -6.18 -9.05 -2.41
CA VAL A 133 -4.98 -9.61 -1.78
C VAL A 133 -4.58 -8.68 -0.64
N ILE A 134 -4.66 -9.19 0.58
CA ILE A 134 -4.39 -8.42 1.79
C ILE A 134 -3.14 -9.00 2.46
N SER A 135 -2.18 -8.15 2.80
CA SER A 135 -1.08 -8.49 3.69
C SER A 135 -1.10 -7.62 4.94
N ASN A 136 -0.70 -8.20 6.04
CA ASN A 136 -0.55 -7.49 7.30
C ASN A 136 0.73 -7.89 7.99
N TYR A 137 1.41 -6.92 8.59
CA TYR A 137 2.52 -7.17 9.47
C TYR A 137 2.04 -7.92 10.72
N ASN A 138 2.70 -9.03 11.02
CA ASN A 138 2.35 -9.82 12.20
C ASN A 138 3.13 -9.31 13.42
N PHE A 139 2.45 -8.64 14.34
CA PHE A 139 3.03 -8.09 15.57
C PHE A 139 3.67 -9.15 16.50
N LEU A 140 3.37 -10.44 16.32
CA LEU A 140 4.00 -11.53 17.09
C LEU A 140 5.51 -11.62 16.85
N TRP A 141 6.01 -11.05 15.75
CA TRP A 141 7.44 -10.94 15.49
C TRP A 141 8.11 -9.78 16.22
N GLU A 142 7.34 -8.83 16.75
CA GLU A 142 7.89 -7.62 17.38
C GLU A 142 8.85 -7.91 18.54
N PRO A 143 8.58 -8.87 19.44
CA PRO A 143 9.54 -9.22 20.51
C PRO A 143 10.85 -9.78 19.94
N ILE A 144 10.79 -10.59 18.89
CA ILE A 144 11.96 -11.16 18.22
C ILE A 144 12.76 -10.08 17.50
N LEU A 145 12.09 -9.16 16.83
CA LEU A 145 12.71 -8.01 16.17
C LEU A 145 13.40 -7.09 17.18
N LYS A 146 12.75 -6.78 18.29
CA LYS A 146 13.35 -5.99 19.40
C LYS A 146 14.58 -6.66 20.02
N LEU A 147 14.60 -7.99 20.13
CA LEU A 147 15.77 -8.74 20.58
C LEU A 147 16.91 -8.76 19.55
N ALA A 148 16.58 -8.67 18.28
CA ALA A 148 17.55 -8.68 17.18
C ALA A 148 18.12 -7.28 16.85
N GLU A 149 17.43 -6.21 17.24
CA GLU A 149 17.87 -4.81 17.05
C GLU A 149 19.30 -4.55 17.60
N PRO A 150 19.65 -4.92 18.86
CA PRO A 150 20.98 -4.69 19.38
C PRO A 150 22.07 -5.55 18.71
N LEU A 151 21.67 -6.58 17.95
CA LEU A 151 22.58 -7.43 17.19
C LEU A 151 22.76 -6.98 15.74
N CYS A 152 22.20 -5.81 15.35
CA CYS A 152 22.16 -5.30 13.97
C CYS A 152 21.58 -6.30 12.94
N LEU A 153 20.76 -7.24 13.39
CA LEU A 153 20.13 -8.25 12.56
C LEU A 153 18.75 -7.82 12.04
N THR A 154 18.22 -6.70 12.54
CA THR A 154 17.00 -6.07 12.04
C THR A 154 17.33 -4.75 11.35
N PRO A 155 16.73 -4.45 10.21
CA PRO A 155 16.73 -3.09 9.68
C PRO A 155 15.88 -2.22 10.61
N GLN A 156 16.51 -1.19 11.19
CA GLN A 156 15.80 -0.15 11.95
C GLN A 156 14.85 0.64 11.05
#